data_4a4a2c78f2333f831cd7168ddd4e67b1
#
_entry.id   4a4a2c78f2333f831cd7168ddd4e67b1
#
_cell.length_a   1.000
_cell.length_b   1.000
_cell.length_c   1.000
_cell.angle_alpha   90.00
_cell.angle_beta   90.00
_cell.angle_gamma   90.00
#
_symmetry.space_group_name_H-M   'P 1'
#
loop_
_entity.id
_entity.type
_entity.pdbx_description
1 polymer ?
#
loop_
_entity_poly.entity_id
_entity_poly.type
_entity_poly.pdbx_seq_one_letter_code
_entity_poly.pdbx_strand_id
1 'polypeptide(L)'
;MIKPTQKAEKLFSLAQTDVPERIAKKIARAGICSRREAEMLVLAGRVKLNGKILGTAACIVTAKDRIEVDDKRIPTAEPARLWRYCKPRGLVVSNRDEKGRDTIFDHLPDNLPRVISVGRLDLDSEGLLLLTNDGGLARHLELPSTGWTRKYRVRVRGLVDPLKVDNLSDGVTIDGIHYGEVLARLDNQMPSNAWLTIAIKEGKNREIRHIMEYLGHPVSRLIRLSYGPFSLSNLEAGDVREVKTNVLVEQLGLARPQSRSWPPQKSQPKNMHARQSQKHRVRRK
;
A
#
# COMPACT_ATOMS: atom_id res chain seq x y z
N MET A 1 8.43 16.05 -17.79
CA MET A 1 8.76 14.61 -17.85
C MET A 1 10.04 14.37 -17.06
N ILE A 2 9.94 13.76 -15.90
CA ILE A 2 11.12 13.39 -15.07
C ILE A 2 11.67 12.09 -15.67
N LYS A 3 12.92 12.13 -16.15
CA LYS A 3 13.59 10.92 -16.66
C LYS A 3 13.75 9.92 -15.51
N PRO A 4 13.39 8.63 -15.70
CA PRO A 4 13.57 7.62 -14.67
C PRO A 4 15.06 7.48 -14.35
N THR A 5 15.39 7.58 -13.08
CA THR A 5 16.77 7.32 -12.63
C THR A 5 17.02 5.81 -12.72
N GLN A 6 18.16 5.39 -13.25
CA GLN A 6 18.61 3.96 -13.32
C GLN A 6 18.46 3.23 -11.96
N LYS A 7 18.42 3.98 -10.87
CA LYS A 7 18.21 3.48 -9.51
C LYS A 7 16.76 3.01 -9.28
N ALA A 8 15.77 3.59 -9.96
CA ALA A 8 14.37 3.17 -9.91
C ALA A 8 14.18 1.84 -10.67
N GLU A 9 14.82 1.68 -11.83
CA GLU A 9 14.74 0.43 -12.60
C GLU A 9 15.29 -0.77 -11.83
N LYS A 10 16.36 -0.58 -11.06
CA LYS A 10 16.94 -1.62 -10.19
C LYS A 10 16.09 -1.93 -8.96
N LEU A 11 15.29 -0.96 -8.45
CA LEU A 11 14.40 -1.16 -7.29
C LEU A 11 13.14 -1.94 -7.64
N PHE A 12 12.69 -1.84 -8.89
CA PHE A 12 11.42 -2.38 -9.37
C PHE A 12 11.58 -3.38 -10.48
N SER A 13 12.74 -3.96 -10.66
CA SER A 13 12.83 -5.07 -11.58
C SER A 13 11.68 -6.02 -11.26
N LEU A 14 10.61 -5.88 -12.01
CA LEU A 14 9.44 -6.75 -12.04
C LEU A 14 9.82 -8.19 -12.39
N ALA A 15 11.11 -8.39 -12.72
CA ALA A 15 11.77 -9.64 -12.94
C ALA A 15 12.95 -9.72 -11.97
N GLN A 16 13.08 -10.83 -11.29
CA GLN A 16 14.21 -11.32 -10.52
C GLN A 16 15.49 -10.48 -10.64
N THR A 17 15.74 -9.60 -9.68
CA THR A 17 17.02 -8.93 -9.58
C THR A 17 18.04 -9.92 -9.02
N ASP A 18 19.14 -10.15 -9.74
CA ASP A 18 20.34 -10.84 -9.23
C ASP A 18 21.08 -10.00 -8.16
N VAL A 19 20.44 -8.97 -7.63
CA VAL A 19 21.03 -8.12 -6.60
C VAL A 19 21.08 -8.90 -5.29
N PRO A 20 22.28 -9.08 -4.70
CA PRO A 20 22.41 -9.72 -3.42
C PRO A 20 21.57 -9.01 -2.35
N GLU A 21 20.85 -9.78 -1.55
CA GLU A 21 20.00 -9.26 -0.50
C GLU A 21 20.05 -10.13 0.76
N ARG A 22 19.68 -9.56 1.92
CA ARG A 22 19.63 -10.35 3.17
C ARG A 22 18.60 -11.48 3.05
N ILE A 23 18.94 -12.66 3.57
CA ILE A 23 18.07 -13.84 3.50
C ILE A 23 16.68 -13.59 4.06
N ALA A 24 16.56 -12.87 5.19
CA ALA A 24 15.28 -12.52 5.77
C ALA A 24 14.41 -11.66 4.83
N LYS A 25 15.04 -10.77 4.02
CA LYS A 25 14.33 -10.01 3.00
C LYS A 25 13.87 -10.89 1.86
N LYS A 26 14.71 -11.87 1.43
CA LYS A 26 14.38 -12.83 0.37
C LYS A 26 13.18 -13.71 0.76
N ILE A 27 13.17 -14.25 1.99
CA ILE A 27 12.07 -15.06 2.53
C ILE A 27 10.77 -14.23 2.61
N ALA A 28 10.86 -12.98 3.09
CA ALA A 28 9.70 -12.09 3.17
C ALA A 28 9.13 -11.73 1.79
N ARG A 29 9.99 -11.51 0.78
CA ARG A 29 9.56 -11.26 -0.60
C ARG A 29 8.91 -12.48 -1.26
N ALA A 30 9.30 -13.67 -0.85
CA ALA A 30 8.65 -14.90 -1.27
C ALA A 30 7.25 -15.10 -0.66
N GLY A 31 6.79 -14.16 0.17
CA GLY A 31 5.44 -14.19 0.76
C GLY A 31 5.28 -15.09 1.99
N ILE A 32 6.37 -15.73 2.47
CA ILE A 32 6.31 -16.71 3.58
C ILE A 32 5.90 -16.03 4.90
N CYS A 33 6.62 -14.95 5.29
CA CYS A 33 6.44 -14.28 6.58
C CYS A 33 7.01 -12.85 6.56
N SER A 34 6.96 -12.11 7.66
CA SER A 34 7.66 -10.83 7.80
C SER A 34 9.19 -11.03 7.90
N ARG A 35 9.97 -9.94 7.68
CA ARG A 35 11.42 -9.99 7.86
C ARG A 35 11.82 -10.41 9.28
N ARG A 36 11.15 -9.88 10.31
CA ARG A 36 11.43 -10.24 11.71
C ARG A 36 11.12 -11.70 12.01
N GLU A 37 10.02 -12.22 11.49
CA GLU A 37 9.68 -13.64 11.60
C GLU A 37 10.69 -14.49 10.84
N ALA A 38 11.14 -14.09 9.65
CA ALA A 38 12.19 -14.77 8.91
C ALA A 38 13.53 -14.81 9.69
N GLU A 39 13.89 -13.74 10.38
CA GLU A 39 15.06 -13.71 11.27
C GLU A 39 14.90 -14.69 12.42
N MET A 40 13.71 -14.77 13.04
CA MET A 40 13.42 -15.76 14.09
C MET A 40 13.46 -17.21 13.57
N LEU A 41 12.96 -17.47 12.36
CA LEU A 41 13.04 -18.77 11.71
C LEU A 41 14.49 -19.20 11.48
N VAL A 42 15.36 -18.28 11.07
CA VAL A 42 16.80 -18.56 10.92
C VAL A 42 17.44 -18.90 12.26
N LEU A 43 17.19 -18.11 13.30
CA LEU A 43 17.74 -18.35 14.64
C LEU A 43 17.22 -19.65 15.26
N ALA A 44 16.01 -20.08 14.91
CA ALA A 44 15.41 -21.33 15.33
C ALA A 44 15.95 -22.56 14.52
N GLY A 45 16.90 -22.37 13.60
CA GLY A 45 17.46 -23.46 12.78
C GLY A 45 16.49 -24.04 11.72
N ARG A 46 15.38 -23.34 11.43
CA ARG A 46 14.33 -23.76 10.49
C ARG A 46 14.60 -23.35 9.05
N VAL A 47 15.71 -22.66 8.78
CA VAL A 47 16.10 -22.20 7.45
C VAL A 47 17.37 -22.89 6.99
N LYS A 48 17.32 -23.49 5.78
CA LYS A 48 18.49 -24.05 5.11
C LYS A 48 18.88 -23.19 3.92
N LEU A 49 20.19 -22.98 3.77
CA LEU A 49 20.81 -22.35 2.61
C LEU A 49 21.71 -23.37 1.92
N ASN A 50 21.41 -23.70 0.66
CA ASN A 50 22.14 -24.69 -0.13
C ASN A 50 22.30 -26.03 0.60
N GLY A 51 21.25 -26.47 1.29
CA GLY A 51 21.19 -27.72 2.04
C GLY A 51 21.78 -27.69 3.45
N LYS A 52 22.39 -26.57 3.90
CA LYS A 52 22.97 -26.42 5.26
C LYS A 52 22.09 -25.55 6.13
N ILE A 53 21.87 -25.94 7.38
CA ILE A 53 21.13 -25.13 8.37
C ILE A 53 21.89 -23.82 8.59
N LEU A 54 21.16 -22.70 8.56
CA LEU A 54 21.71 -21.37 8.73
C LEU A 54 21.52 -20.90 10.18
N GLY A 55 22.63 -20.55 10.85
CA GLY A 55 22.63 -20.10 12.25
C GLY A 55 22.56 -18.59 12.43
N THR A 56 22.63 -17.80 11.36
CA THR A 56 22.62 -16.32 11.45
C THR A 56 21.81 -15.67 10.34
N ALA A 57 21.00 -14.68 10.68
CA ALA A 57 20.22 -13.90 9.73
C ALA A 57 21.06 -12.85 8.97
N ALA A 58 22.32 -12.63 9.35
CA ALA A 58 23.23 -11.67 8.70
C ALA A 58 23.77 -12.17 7.34
N CYS A 59 23.18 -13.23 6.80
CA CYS A 59 23.56 -13.84 5.53
C CYS A 59 23.00 -13.06 4.34
N ILE A 60 23.84 -12.86 3.32
CA ILE A 60 23.47 -12.28 2.03
C ILE A 60 23.33 -13.44 1.02
N VAL A 61 22.24 -13.39 0.25
CA VAL A 61 21.89 -14.42 -0.73
C VAL A 61 21.63 -13.80 -2.11
N THR A 62 21.79 -14.60 -3.14
CA THR A 62 21.59 -14.26 -4.55
C THR A 62 20.40 -15.03 -5.13
N ALA A 63 20.10 -14.83 -6.41
CA ALA A 63 19.08 -15.62 -7.11
C ALA A 63 19.49 -17.10 -7.33
N LYS A 64 20.80 -17.41 -7.26
CA LYS A 64 21.33 -18.77 -7.46
C LYS A 64 21.20 -19.64 -6.22
N ASP A 65 21.02 -19.03 -5.05
CA ASP A 65 20.97 -19.74 -3.78
C ASP A 65 19.63 -20.45 -3.60
N ARG A 66 19.70 -21.70 -3.15
CA ARG A 66 18.55 -22.51 -2.76
C ARG A 66 18.25 -22.27 -1.29
N ILE A 67 17.08 -21.68 -1.03
CA ILE A 67 16.60 -21.41 0.32
C ILE A 67 15.42 -22.32 0.61
N GLU A 68 15.43 -22.92 1.78
CA GLU A 68 14.34 -23.76 2.29
C GLU A 68 13.94 -23.30 3.68
N VAL A 69 12.64 -23.31 3.93
CA VAL A 69 12.02 -23.04 5.25
C VAL A 69 11.20 -24.25 5.60
N ASP A 70 11.46 -24.86 6.77
CA ASP A 70 10.83 -26.13 7.21
C ASP A 70 10.92 -27.21 6.13
N ASP A 71 12.11 -27.41 5.56
CA ASP A 71 12.42 -28.38 4.50
C ASP A 71 11.66 -28.17 3.17
N LYS A 72 10.96 -27.04 3.03
CA LYS A 72 10.26 -26.67 1.79
C LYS A 72 10.99 -25.53 1.11
N ARG A 73 11.27 -25.70 -0.19
CA ARG A 73 11.87 -24.63 -1.00
C ARG A 73 10.92 -23.41 -1.02
N ILE A 74 11.47 -22.22 -0.76
CA ILE A 74 10.68 -20.99 -0.86
C ILE A 74 10.22 -20.75 -2.31
N PRO A 75 9.01 -20.26 -2.54
CA PRO A 75 8.53 -19.92 -3.88
C PRO A 75 9.32 -18.75 -4.46
N THR A 76 9.29 -18.63 -5.78
CA THR A 76 9.79 -17.44 -6.46
C THR A 76 8.92 -16.25 -6.08
N ALA A 77 9.54 -15.12 -5.73
CA ALA A 77 8.82 -13.91 -5.43
C ALA A 77 7.96 -13.47 -6.63
N GLU A 78 6.71 -13.12 -6.37
CA GLU A 78 5.83 -12.54 -7.38
C GLU A 78 6.31 -11.15 -7.81
N PRO A 79 5.97 -10.72 -9.03
CA PRO A 79 6.17 -9.33 -9.45
C PRO A 79 5.53 -8.35 -8.45
N ALA A 80 6.11 -7.16 -8.32
CA ALA A 80 5.57 -6.12 -7.46
C ALA A 80 4.17 -5.69 -7.95
N ARG A 81 3.20 -5.73 -7.06
CA ARG A 81 1.80 -5.35 -7.28
C ARG A 81 1.41 -4.28 -6.28
N LEU A 82 0.44 -3.46 -6.62
CA LEU A 82 -0.07 -2.36 -5.79
C LEU A 82 -1.59 -2.42 -5.74
N TRP A 83 -2.16 -2.19 -4.55
CA TRP A 83 -3.60 -2.08 -4.35
C TRP A 83 -3.95 -0.75 -3.70
N ARG A 84 -5.10 -0.22 -4.04
CA ARG A 84 -5.77 0.88 -3.36
C ARG A 84 -6.77 0.28 -2.39
N TYR A 85 -6.66 0.66 -1.14
CA TYR A 85 -7.55 0.26 -0.07
C TYR A 85 -8.24 1.49 0.52
N CYS A 86 -9.55 1.46 0.67
CA CYS A 86 -10.29 2.48 1.40
C CYS A 86 -10.33 2.09 2.89
N LYS A 87 -9.36 2.56 3.66
CA LYS A 87 -9.29 2.28 5.09
C LYS A 87 -10.48 2.90 5.81
N PRO A 88 -11.32 2.13 6.52
CA PRO A 88 -12.32 2.66 7.42
C PRO A 88 -11.67 3.26 8.66
N ARG A 89 -12.42 4.08 9.38
CA ARG A 89 -12.04 4.56 10.71
C ARG A 89 -12.05 3.41 11.72
N GLY A 90 -11.19 3.46 12.74
CA GLY A 90 -11.18 2.49 13.83
C GLY A 90 -10.23 1.31 13.67
N LEU A 91 -9.60 1.13 12.51
CA LEU A 91 -8.59 0.09 12.30
C LEU A 91 -7.17 0.61 12.43
N VAL A 92 -6.29 -0.18 13.05
CA VAL A 92 -4.85 0.14 13.18
C VAL A 92 -4.10 -0.31 11.92
N VAL A 93 -3.17 0.52 11.43
CA VAL A 93 -2.27 0.14 10.33
C VAL A 93 -1.01 -0.49 10.92
N SER A 94 -1.13 -1.74 11.36
CA SER A 94 -0.04 -2.56 11.89
C SER A 94 -0.35 -4.04 11.65
N ASN A 95 0.68 -4.86 11.39
CA ASN A 95 0.52 -6.31 11.30
C ASN A 95 0.28 -6.95 12.68
N ARG A 96 0.56 -6.26 13.76
CA ARG A 96 0.33 -6.71 15.14
C ARG A 96 0.09 -5.49 16.01
N ASP A 97 -0.97 -5.52 16.79
CA ASP A 97 -1.26 -4.48 17.78
C ASP A 97 -1.11 -5.04 19.19
N GLU A 98 -0.27 -4.40 20.00
CA GLU A 98 0.00 -4.84 21.38
C GLU A 98 -1.20 -4.63 22.32
N LYS A 99 -2.15 -3.79 21.92
CA LYS A 99 -3.37 -3.48 22.68
C LYS A 99 -4.56 -4.33 22.24
N GLY A 100 -4.36 -5.29 21.32
CA GLY A 100 -5.43 -6.17 20.82
C GLY A 100 -6.53 -5.47 20.02
N ARG A 101 -6.24 -4.29 19.45
CA ARG A 101 -7.19 -3.59 18.58
C ARG A 101 -7.18 -4.20 17.18
N ASP A 102 -8.30 -4.17 16.51
CA ASP A 102 -8.43 -4.64 15.14
C ASP A 102 -7.47 -3.89 14.21
N THR A 103 -6.79 -4.65 13.37
CA THR A 103 -5.88 -4.10 12.36
C THR A 103 -6.53 -4.12 10.99
N ILE A 104 -5.98 -3.35 10.04
CA ILE A 104 -6.45 -3.42 8.66
C ILE A 104 -6.29 -4.83 8.07
N PHE A 105 -5.26 -5.58 8.49
CA PHE A 105 -4.93 -6.89 7.93
C PHE A 105 -5.92 -7.97 8.34
N ASP A 106 -6.62 -7.79 9.47
CA ASP A 106 -7.68 -8.71 9.93
C ASP A 106 -8.97 -8.58 9.09
N HIS A 107 -9.10 -7.51 8.31
CA HIS A 107 -10.27 -7.18 7.50
C HIS A 107 -10.00 -7.15 5.98
N LEU A 108 -8.80 -7.57 5.54
CA LEU A 108 -8.51 -7.69 4.12
C LEU A 108 -9.13 -8.96 3.55
N PRO A 109 -9.51 -8.97 2.25
CA PRO A 109 -10.01 -10.18 1.58
C PRO A 109 -8.97 -11.32 1.57
N ASP A 110 -9.41 -12.56 1.82
CA ASP A 110 -8.56 -13.76 1.88
C ASP A 110 -7.82 -14.08 0.57
N ASN A 111 -8.32 -13.60 -0.56
CA ASN A 111 -7.72 -13.82 -1.87
C ASN A 111 -6.55 -12.88 -2.19
N LEU A 112 -6.19 -11.98 -1.28
CA LEU A 112 -5.01 -11.14 -1.43
C LEU A 112 -3.75 -11.93 -1.07
N PRO A 113 -2.65 -11.76 -1.83
CA PRO A 113 -1.36 -12.24 -1.38
C PRO A 113 -0.97 -11.51 -0.09
N ARG A 114 0.07 -12.00 0.58
CA ARG A 114 0.62 -11.27 1.73
C ARG A 114 1.05 -9.86 1.30
N VAL A 115 0.41 -8.84 1.86
CA VAL A 115 0.68 -7.43 1.56
C VAL A 115 1.21 -6.67 2.78
N ILE A 116 1.84 -5.53 2.52
CA ILE A 116 2.26 -4.53 3.50
C ILE A 116 1.67 -3.17 3.11
N SER A 117 1.47 -2.29 4.08
CA SER A 117 1.01 -0.92 3.81
C SER A 117 2.16 -0.03 3.32
N VAL A 118 1.83 0.92 2.46
CA VAL A 118 2.69 2.03 2.07
C VAL A 118 2.39 3.20 3.00
N GLY A 119 3.25 3.40 3.99
CA GLY A 119 2.99 4.33 5.07
C GLY A 119 1.82 3.89 5.95
N ARG A 120 1.33 4.85 6.72
CA ARG A 120 0.25 4.61 7.68
C ARG A 120 -0.82 5.70 7.59
N LEU A 121 -1.99 5.36 8.10
CA LEU A 121 -3.04 6.28 8.52
C LEU A 121 -3.32 6.01 10.00
N ASP A 122 -3.60 7.06 10.77
CA ASP A 122 -3.96 6.92 12.17
C ASP A 122 -5.26 6.12 12.34
N LEU A 123 -5.52 5.64 13.55
CA LEU A 123 -6.71 4.90 13.94
C LEU A 123 -8.00 5.65 13.55
N ASP A 124 -8.03 6.94 13.82
CA ASP A 124 -9.14 7.85 13.59
C ASP A 124 -9.11 8.56 12.21
N SER A 125 -8.19 8.18 11.34
CA SER A 125 -8.09 8.63 9.95
C SER A 125 -8.61 7.57 8.98
N GLU A 126 -9.18 8.01 7.86
CA GLU A 126 -9.84 7.15 6.88
C GLU A 126 -9.42 7.49 5.45
N GLY A 127 -9.86 6.68 4.48
CA GLY A 127 -9.64 6.92 3.06
C GLY A 127 -8.49 6.13 2.46
N LEU A 128 -7.85 6.65 1.41
CA LEU A 128 -6.90 5.92 0.59
C LEU A 128 -5.66 5.48 1.37
N LEU A 129 -5.45 4.18 1.47
CA LEU A 129 -4.21 3.55 1.87
C LEU A 129 -3.71 2.66 0.72
N LEU A 130 -2.43 2.74 0.40
CA LEU A 130 -1.82 1.87 -0.59
C LEU A 130 -1.26 0.62 0.10
N LEU A 131 -1.46 -0.54 -0.54
CA LEU A 131 -0.92 -1.83 -0.10
C LEU A 131 -0.08 -2.42 -1.23
N THR A 132 0.98 -3.14 -0.89
CA THR A 132 1.84 -3.81 -1.88
C THR A 132 2.39 -5.12 -1.33
N ASN A 133 2.71 -6.07 -2.22
CA ASN A 133 3.45 -7.29 -1.89
C ASN A 133 4.98 -7.10 -1.89
N ASP A 134 5.49 -5.92 -2.29
CA ASP A 134 6.92 -5.64 -2.41
C ASP A 134 7.39 -4.50 -1.49
N GLY A 135 8.29 -4.83 -0.55
CA GLY A 135 8.84 -3.85 0.38
C GLY A 135 9.80 -2.83 -0.24
N GLY A 136 10.32 -3.09 -1.45
CA GLY A 136 11.11 -2.12 -2.23
C GLY A 136 10.20 -1.04 -2.81
N LEU A 137 9.07 -1.47 -3.37
CA LEU A 137 8.02 -0.57 -3.86
C LEU A 137 7.46 0.28 -2.71
N ALA A 138 7.10 -0.33 -1.57
CA ALA A 138 6.62 0.41 -0.42
C ALA A 138 7.58 1.53 -0.02
N ARG A 139 8.87 1.17 0.17
CA ARG A 139 9.89 2.16 0.55
C ARG A 139 10.04 3.29 -0.46
N HIS A 140 10.02 2.97 -1.77
CA HIS A 140 10.13 4.01 -2.81
C HIS A 140 8.96 5.00 -2.74
N LEU A 141 7.74 4.49 -2.57
CA LEU A 141 6.55 5.31 -2.50
C LEU A 141 6.51 6.18 -1.22
N GLU A 142 7.13 5.72 -0.14
CA GLU A 142 7.18 6.43 1.15
C GLU A 142 8.23 7.54 1.18
N LEU A 143 9.32 7.41 0.40
CA LEU A 143 10.44 8.34 0.48
C LEU A 143 10.00 9.77 0.15
N PRO A 144 10.40 10.77 0.98
CA PRO A 144 10.13 12.17 0.70
C PRO A 144 10.70 12.64 -0.66
N SER A 145 11.84 12.05 -1.09
CA SER A 145 12.46 12.33 -2.38
C SER A 145 11.60 11.95 -3.59
N THR A 146 10.59 11.10 -3.42
CA THR A 146 9.60 10.81 -4.46
C THR A 146 8.67 12.00 -4.71
N GLY A 147 8.56 12.92 -3.73
CA GLY A 147 7.84 14.19 -3.85
C GLY A 147 6.32 14.06 -4.06
N TRP A 148 5.74 12.90 -3.78
CA TRP A 148 4.33 12.68 -4.02
C TRP A 148 3.44 13.40 -3.03
N THR A 149 2.55 14.21 -3.56
CA THR A 149 1.56 14.96 -2.81
C THR A 149 0.48 14.02 -2.25
N ARG A 150 0.14 14.19 -0.99
CA ARG A 150 -0.96 13.53 -0.30
C ARG A 150 -2.07 14.54 -0.09
N LYS A 151 -3.24 14.29 -0.67
CA LYS A 151 -4.39 15.19 -0.56
C LYS A 151 -5.41 14.62 0.41
N TYR A 152 -5.91 15.51 1.28
CA TYR A 152 -6.86 15.16 2.33
C TYR A 152 -8.08 16.06 2.27
N ARG A 153 -9.23 15.51 2.66
CA ARG A 153 -10.41 16.29 3.06
C ARG A 153 -10.49 16.29 4.58
N VAL A 154 -10.57 17.47 5.16
CA VAL A 154 -10.39 17.69 6.59
C VAL A 154 -11.58 18.44 7.14
N ARG A 155 -12.27 17.89 8.14
CA ARG A 155 -13.29 18.59 8.88
C ARG A 155 -12.72 19.08 10.20
N VAL A 156 -12.81 20.37 10.44
CA VAL A 156 -12.31 21.02 11.66
C VAL A 156 -13.44 21.71 12.40
N ARG A 157 -13.20 22.02 13.68
CA ARG A 157 -14.14 22.79 14.53
C ARG A 157 -13.86 24.29 14.41
N GLY A 158 -14.91 25.08 14.57
CA GLY A 158 -14.84 26.54 14.63
C GLY A 158 -14.97 27.22 13.28
N LEU A 159 -14.83 28.53 13.31
CA LEU A 159 -14.82 29.43 12.14
C LEU A 159 -13.37 29.60 11.67
N VAL A 160 -13.09 29.14 10.47
CA VAL A 160 -11.73 29.17 9.90
C VAL A 160 -11.49 30.52 9.20
N ASP A 161 -10.38 31.17 9.53
CA ASP A 161 -9.90 32.34 8.82
C ASP A 161 -9.12 31.90 7.55
N PRO A 162 -9.60 32.19 6.35
CA PRO A 162 -8.94 31.80 5.11
C PRO A 162 -7.50 32.33 5.00
N LEU A 163 -7.21 33.54 5.49
CA LEU A 163 -5.87 34.13 5.43
C LEU A 163 -4.86 33.34 6.24
N LYS A 164 -5.26 32.84 7.43
CA LYS A 164 -4.38 31.98 8.25
C LYS A 164 -4.10 30.64 7.58
N VAL A 165 -5.06 30.13 6.83
CA VAL A 165 -4.93 28.86 6.09
C VAL A 165 -4.01 29.03 4.88
N ASP A 166 -4.14 30.14 4.15
CA ASP A 166 -3.31 30.44 2.98
C ASP A 166 -1.83 30.64 3.36
N ASN A 167 -1.53 31.22 4.53
CA ASN A 167 -0.16 31.39 5.04
C ASN A 167 0.57 30.08 5.34
N LEU A 168 -0.13 28.94 5.39
CA LEU A 168 0.51 27.63 5.55
C LEU A 168 1.35 27.21 4.33
N SER A 169 1.20 27.88 3.20
CA SER A 169 2.03 27.67 2.00
C SER A 169 3.52 27.93 2.24
N ASP A 170 3.85 28.81 3.18
CA ASP A 170 5.24 29.14 3.55
C ASP A 170 5.84 28.15 4.58
N GLY A 171 5.03 27.18 5.00
CA GLY A 171 5.35 26.27 6.08
C GLY A 171 5.13 26.90 7.47
N VAL A 172 5.24 26.09 8.52
CA VAL A 172 5.05 26.52 9.90
C VAL A 172 5.93 25.75 10.85
N THR A 173 6.44 26.42 11.88
CA THR A 173 7.20 25.75 12.95
C THR A 173 6.36 25.74 14.21
N ILE A 174 6.10 24.53 14.74
CA ILE A 174 5.30 24.29 15.94
C ILE A 174 6.13 23.45 16.90
N ASP A 175 6.32 23.91 18.13
CA ASP A 175 7.08 23.22 19.18
C ASP A 175 8.46 22.73 18.71
N GLY A 176 9.17 23.57 17.94
CA GLY A 176 10.50 23.26 17.38
C GLY A 176 10.49 22.31 16.18
N ILE A 177 9.35 21.81 15.75
CA ILE A 177 9.21 20.98 14.56
C ILE A 177 8.79 21.87 13.39
N HIS A 178 9.62 21.91 12.35
CA HIS A 178 9.29 22.61 11.13
C HIS A 178 8.43 21.69 10.23
N TYR A 179 7.25 22.18 9.83
CA TYR A 179 6.38 21.59 8.80
C TYR A 179 6.58 22.39 7.51
N GLY A 180 6.81 21.69 6.40
CA GLY A 180 7.04 22.30 5.10
C GLY A 180 5.77 22.88 4.48
N GLU A 181 5.81 23.13 3.16
CA GLU A 181 4.68 23.66 2.39
C GLU A 181 3.40 22.86 2.60
N VAL A 182 2.35 23.52 3.07
CA VAL A 182 1.00 22.97 3.21
C VAL A 182 0.05 23.77 2.35
N LEU A 183 -0.41 23.19 1.26
CA LEU A 183 -1.44 23.80 0.42
C LEU A 183 -2.81 23.48 1.00
N ALA A 184 -3.48 24.48 1.55
CA ALA A 184 -4.78 24.31 2.17
C ALA A 184 -5.80 25.28 1.56
N ARG A 185 -7.04 24.82 1.40
CA ARG A 185 -8.15 25.60 0.88
C ARG A 185 -9.40 25.33 1.70
N LEU A 186 -10.08 26.41 2.07
CA LEU A 186 -11.41 26.31 2.68
C LEU A 186 -12.43 25.95 1.60
N ASP A 187 -13.09 24.80 1.73
CA ASP A 187 -14.11 24.33 0.78
C ASP A 187 -15.51 24.79 1.19
N ASN A 188 -15.83 24.73 2.48
CA ASN A 188 -17.13 25.10 3.01
C ASN A 188 -17.02 25.48 4.48
N GLN A 189 -17.65 26.59 4.88
CA GLN A 189 -17.76 27.06 6.25
C GLN A 189 -19.20 26.89 6.76
N MET A 190 -19.33 26.28 7.94
CA MET A 190 -20.59 26.14 8.67
C MET A 190 -20.46 26.87 10.03
N PRO A 191 -21.53 27.12 10.76
CA PRO A 191 -21.47 27.91 12.01
C PRO A 191 -20.49 27.35 13.07
N SER A 192 -20.33 26.03 13.16
CA SER A 192 -19.51 25.36 14.21
C SER A 192 -18.35 24.54 13.64
N ASN A 193 -18.23 24.40 12.34
CA ASN A 193 -17.19 23.60 11.70
C ASN A 193 -16.94 24.02 10.26
N ALA A 194 -15.80 23.61 9.71
CA ALA A 194 -15.46 23.85 8.32
C ALA A 194 -14.91 22.58 7.66
N TRP A 195 -15.03 22.52 6.34
CA TRP A 195 -14.34 21.55 5.51
C TRP A 195 -13.24 22.22 4.74
N LEU A 196 -12.06 21.58 4.75
CA LEU A 196 -10.89 22.03 3.99
C LEU A 196 -10.39 20.90 3.10
N THR A 197 -9.77 21.27 1.99
CA THR A 197 -8.89 20.40 1.21
C THR A 197 -7.45 20.78 1.53
N ILE A 198 -6.66 19.84 2.04
CA ILE A 198 -5.27 20.05 2.42
C ILE A 198 -4.38 19.10 1.62
N ALA A 199 -3.28 19.61 1.07
CA ALA A 199 -2.29 18.86 0.32
C ALA A 199 -0.89 19.08 0.92
N ILE A 200 -0.18 17.98 1.20
CA ILE A 200 1.17 17.95 1.78
C ILE A 200 2.08 17.02 0.98
N LYS A 201 3.38 17.32 0.92
CA LYS A 201 4.40 16.47 0.28
C LYS A 201 5.11 15.55 1.26
N GLU A 202 5.12 15.92 2.52
CA GLU A 202 5.68 15.11 3.61
C GLU A 202 4.59 14.33 4.37
N GLY A 203 4.91 13.64 5.42
CA GLY A 203 3.96 12.85 6.20
C GLY A 203 4.50 12.62 7.61
N LYS A 204 4.81 13.72 8.29
CA LYS A 204 5.20 13.68 9.69
C LYS A 204 4.06 13.14 10.55
N ASN A 205 4.40 12.64 11.72
CA ASN A 205 3.40 12.08 12.63
C ASN A 205 2.29 13.09 12.90
N ARG A 206 1.03 12.71 12.61
CA ARG A 206 -0.18 13.51 12.83
C ARG A 206 -0.11 14.97 12.34
N GLU A 207 0.68 15.22 11.31
CA GLU A 207 1.05 16.55 10.79
C GLU A 207 -0.15 17.49 10.63
N ILE A 208 -1.17 17.09 9.86
CA ILE A 208 -2.35 17.94 9.62
C ILE A 208 -3.09 18.24 10.94
N ARG A 209 -3.14 17.31 11.88
CA ARG A 209 -3.82 17.51 13.16
C ARG A 209 -3.08 18.51 14.03
N HIS A 210 -1.74 18.43 14.09
CA HIS A 210 -0.93 19.38 14.85
C HIS A 210 -1.02 20.78 14.25
N ILE A 211 -0.95 20.91 12.93
CA ILE A 211 -1.05 22.21 12.25
C ILE A 211 -2.44 22.85 12.48
N MET A 212 -3.52 22.07 12.32
CA MET A 212 -4.86 22.60 12.51
C MET A 212 -5.16 22.91 13.98
N GLU A 213 -4.63 22.15 14.91
CA GLU A 213 -4.74 22.41 16.35
C GLU A 213 -3.98 23.68 16.75
N TYR A 214 -2.77 23.89 16.21
CA TYR A 214 -2.01 25.14 16.37
C TYR A 214 -2.79 26.37 15.87
N LEU A 215 -3.56 26.23 14.79
CA LEU A 215 -4.43 27.31 14.31
C LEU A 215 -5.72 27.48 15.15
N GLY A 216 -5.94 26.64 16.17
CA GLY A 216 -7.14 26.66 17.00
C GLY A 216 -8.35 25.89 16.42
N HIS A 217 -8.12 25.03 15.42
CA HIS A 217 -9.14 24.31 14.69
C HIS A 217 -8.99 22.78 14.82
N PRO A 218 -9.34 22.11 15.96
CA PRO A 218 -9.18 20.68 16.13
C PRO A 218 -9.87 19.88 15.02
N VAL A 219 -9.14 18.89 14.48
CA VAL A 219 -9.64 18.01 13.42
C VAL A 219 -10.63 16.98 13.96
N SER A 220 -11.86 17.00 13.45
CA SER A 220 -12.91 16.05 13.78
C SER A 220 -13.02 14.87 12.79
N ARG A 221 -12.63 15.07 11.52
CA ARG A 221 -12.60 14.02 10.49
C ARG A 221 -11.44 14.27 9.53
N LEU A 222 -10.72 13.21 9.16
CA LEU A 222 -9.56 13.27 8.26
C LEU A 222 -9.64 12.13 7.25
N ILE A 223 -9.80 12.47 5.98
CA ILE A 223 -9.98 11.51 4.89
C ILE A 223 -8.87 11.73 3.87
N ARG A 224 -8.00 10.74 3.63
CA ARG A 224 -7.02 10.83 2.56
C ARG A 224 -7.66 10.53 1.21
N LEU A 225 -7.72 11.51 0.33
CA LEU A 225 -8.33 11.42 -1.01
C LEU A 225 -7.37 10.88 -2.06
N SER A 226 -6.08 11.24 -1.97
CA SER A 226 -5.08 10.76 -2.93
C SER A 226 -3.70 10.63 -2.30
N TYR A 227 -2.87 9.80 -2.94
CA TYR A 227 -1.47 9.58 -2.64
C TYR A 227 -0.71 9.56 -3.98
N GLY A 228 0.00 10.64 -4.31
CA GLY A 228 0.54 10.86 -5.65
C GLY A 228 -0.54 10.74 -6.72
N PRO A 229 -0.33 9.93 -7.75
CA PRO A 229 -1.27 9.76 -8.85
C PRO A 229 -2.47 8.87 -8.50
N PHE A 230 -2.43 8.18 -7.36
CA PHE A 230 -3.52 7.27 -6.97
C PHE A 230 -4.58 8.02 -6.16
N SER A 231 -5.83 7.83 -6.54
CA SER A 231 -6.98 8.46 -5.89
C SER A 231 -7.90 7.45 -5.23
N LEU A 232 -8.63 7.89 -4.19
CA LEU A 232 -9.67 7.11 -3.55
C LEU A 232 -10.80 6.77 -4.54
N SER A 233 -11.14 7.73 -5.41
CA SER A 233 -12.23 7.61 -6.42
C SER A 233 -13.52 7.09 -5.78
N ASN A 234 -14.10 6.03 -6.34
CA ASN A 234 -15.35 5.41 -5.94
C ASN A 234 -15.14 4.13 -5.08
N LEU A 235 -14.06 4.08 -4.29
CA LEU A 235 -13.85 3.02 -3.31
C LEU A 235 -14.70 3.30 -2.07
N GLU A 236 -15.46 2.32 -1.64
CA GLU A 236 -16.19 2.33 -0.38
C GLU A 236 -15.29 1.85 0.77
N ALA A 237 -15.71 2.12 2.01
CA ALA A 237 -14.96 1.70 3.20
C ALA A 237 -14.76 0.18 3.23
N GLY A 238 -13.53 -0.28 3.33
CA GLY A 238 -13.15 -1.69 3.26
C GLY A 238 -12.81 -2.21 1.87
N ASP A 239 -13.14 -1.47 0.80
CA ASP A 239 -12.83 -1.90 -0.57
C ASP A 239 -11.33 -1.96 -0.82
N VAL A 240 -10.92 -3.04 -1.54
CA VAL A 240 -9.56 -3.21 -2.06
C VAL A 240 -9.62 -3.38 -3.58
N ARG A 241 -8.86 -2.58 -4.31
CA ARG A 241 -8.75 -2.69 -5.78
C ARG A 241 -7.32 -2.66 -6.23
N GLU A 242 -6.94 -3.62 -7.04
CA GLU A 242 -5.60 -3.68 -7.62
C GLU A 242 -5.40 -2.58 -8.68
N VAL A 243 -4.21 -1.98 -8.66
CA VAL A 243 -3.74 -1.06 -9.69
C VAL A 243 -3.17 -1.88 -10.84
N LYS A 244 -3.68 -1.68 -12.05
CA LYS A 244 -3.17 -2.38 -13.24
C LYS A 244 -1.67 -2.13 -13.40
N THR A 245 -0.92 -3.18 -13.73
CA THR A 245 0.55 -3.13 -13.85
C THR A 245 1.03 -2.05 -14.83
N ASN A 246 0.33 -1.86 -15.96
CA ASN A 246 0.69 -0.82 -16.92
C ASN A 246 0.57 0.60 -16.34
N VAL A 247 -0.47 0.86 -15.52
CA VAL A 247 -0.66 2.13 -14.81
C VAL A 247 0.44 2.32 -13.77
N LEU A 248 0.78 1.27 -13.02
CA LEU A 248 1.86 1.33 -12.03
C LEU A 248 3.20 1.66 -12.68
N VAL A 249 3.55 0.98 -13.76
CA VAL A 249 4.79 1.19 -14.52
C VAL A 249 4.86 2.61 -15.07
N GLU A 250 3.77 3.12 -15.63
CA GLU A 250 3.68 4.48 -16.17
C GLU A 250 3.86 5.53 -15.07
N GLN A 251 3.16 5.39 -13.95
CA GLN A 251 3.21 6.34 -12.84
C GLN A 251 4.56 6.36 -12.11
N LEU A 252 5.29 5.25 -12.14
CA LEU A 252 6.64 5.16 -11.60
C LEU A 252 7.71 5.64 -12.58
N GLY A 253 7.33 6.01 -13.82
CA GLY A 253 8.27 6.40 -14.87
C GLY A 253 9.20 5.26 -15.30
N LEU A 254 8.78 4.01 -15.13
CA LEU A 254 9.53 2.83 -15.53
C LEU A 254 9.36 2.56 -17.02
N ALA A 255 10.40 2.11 -17.71
CA ALA A 255 10.29 1.61 -19.07
C ALA A 255 9.32 0.40 -19.08
N ARG A 256 8.42 0.34 -20.05
CA ARG A 256 7.54 -0.83 -20.23
C ARG A 256 8.43 -2.06 -20.38
N PRO A 257 8.22 -3.14 -19.61
CA PRO A 257 8.87 -4.40 -19.88
C PRO A 257 8.51 -4.79 -21.32
N GLN A 258 9.51 -5.03 -22.15
CA GLN A 258 9.26 -5.60 -23.48
C GLN A 258 8.43 -6.87 -23.25
N SER A 259 7.29 -6.95 -23.90
CA SER A 259 6.30 -8.01 -23.71
C SER A 259 6.95 -9.37 -24.01
N ARG A 260 7.39 -10.08 -22.97
CA ARG A 260 7.38 -11.52 -23.02
C ARG A 260 5.90 -11.89 -22.92
N SER A 261 5.35 -12.35 -24.04
CA SER A 261 4.02 -12.86 -24.12
C SER A 261 3.79 -13.86 -22.98
N TRP A 262 2.98 -13.49 -22.00
CA TRP A 262 2.46 -14.42 -21.01
C TRP A 262 1.66 -15.46 -21.79
N PRO A 263 1.86 -16.77 -21.58
CA PRO A 263 1.05 -17.78 -22.23
C PRO A 263 -0.43 -17.52 -21.89
N PRO A 264 -1.32 -17.54 -22.87
CA PRO A 264 -2.73 -17.29 -22.63
C PRO A 264 -3.26 -18.30 -21.61
N GLN A 265 -3.95 -17.82 -20.58
CA GLN A 265 -4.70 -18.68 -19.67
C GLN A 265 -5.62 -19.56 -20.52
N LYS A 266 -5.44 -20.91 -20.44
CA LYS A 266 -6.33 -21.85 -21.06
C LYS A 266 -7.74 -21.59 -20.51
N SER A 267 -8.61 -21.06 -21.37
CA SER A 267 -10.04 -20.92 -21.08
C SER A 267 -10.59 -22.31 -20.77
N GLN A 268 -11.15 -22.49 -19.59
CA GLN A 268 -11.91 -23.70 -19.26
C GLN A 268 -13.07 -23.82 -20.24
N PRO A 269 -13.35 -25.02 -20.80
CA PRO A 269 -14.47 -25.21 -21.70
C PRO A 269 -15.79 -24.95 -20.95
N LYS A 270 -16.61 -24.05 -21.47
CA LYS A 270 -17.98 -23.85 -21.02
C LYS A 270 -18.76 -25.14 -21.25
N ASN A 271 -19.13 -25.86 -20.19
CA ASN A 271 -20.08 -26.95 -20.25
C ASN A 271 -21.42 -26.42 -20.73
N MET A 272 -21.72 -26.66 -22.00
CA MET A 272 -23.06 -26.51 -22.57
C MET A 272 -23.93 -27.67 -22.06
N HIS A 273 -24.70 -27.42 -21.00
CA HIS A 273 -25.81 -28.30 -20.68
C HIS A 273 -26.92 -28.10 -21.74
N ALA A 274 -27.02 -29.06 -22.65
CA ALA A 274 -28.14 -29.17 -23.56
C ALA A 274 -29.42 -29.40 -22.76
N ARG A 275 -30.36 -28.45 -22.81
CA ARG A 275 -31.72 -28.63 -22.35
C ARG A 275 -32.44 -29.48 -23.39
N GLN A 276 -32.68 -30.75 -23.10
CA GLN A 276 -33.65 -31.58 -23.81
C GLN A 276 -35.07 -31.16 -23.41
N SER A 277 -35.77 -30.55 -24.35
CA SER A 277 -37.21 -30.28 -24.24
C SER A 277 -38.00 -31.55 -24.53
N GLN A 278 -38.56 -32.18 -23.50
CA GLN A 278 -39.58 -33.22 -23.69
C GLN A 278 -40.91 -32.56 -24.01
N LYS A 279 -41.37 -32.78 -25.25
CA LYS A 279 -42.75 -32.51 -25.71
C LYS A 279 -43.67 -33.62 -25.19
N HIS A 280 -44.49 -33.30 -24.20
CA HIS A 280 -45.62 -34.15 -23.84
C HIS A 280 -46.78 -33.90 -24.80
N ARG A 281 -47.08 -34.92 -25.54
CA ARG A 281 -48.22 -35.01 -26.46
C ARG A 281 -49.45 -35.49 -25.67
N VAL A 282 -50.36 -34.61 -25.37
CA VAL A 282 -51.67 -34.97 -24.80
C VAL A 282 -52.54 -35.53 -25.93
N ARG A 283 -52.96 -36.82 -25.82
CA ARG A 283 -54.05 -37.42 -26.58
C ARG A 283 -55.34 -37.34 -25.79
N ARG A 284 -56.34 -36.70 -26.37
CA ARG A 284 -57.76 -36.78 -25.96
C ARG A 284 -58.30 -38.17 -26.17
N LYS A 285 -58.99 -38.71 -25.21
CA LYS A 285 -60.32 -39.33 -25.30
C LYS A 285 -61.05 -39.02 -23.99
#